data_3d3505fb7f2c96e71d49be539c1f1f42
#
_entry.id   3d3505fb7f2c96e71d49be539c1f1f42
#
_cell.length_a   1.000
_cell.length_b   1.000
_cell.length_c   1.000
_cell.angle_alpha   90.00
_cell.angle_beta   90.00
_cell.angle_gamma   90.00
#
_symmetry.space_group_name_H-M   'P 1'
#
loop_
_entity.id
_entity.type
_entity.pdbx_description
1 polymer ?
#
loop_
_entity_poly.entity_id
_entity_poly.type
_entity_poly.pdbx_seq_one_letter_code
_entity_poly.pdbx_strand_id
1 'polypeptide(L)'
;ELLSYARNHENKVTMKEVRDFFEDFALDEQKVTFVCEYLTMEQVDVADYEPGVVPEETEKEKKKPEFSEEELRALQQYLDELPETETPSEEETAELYRKAAEGDSLAKSMLVQLWLPKVIETAKEMHTRDFFLMDLVQEGNVGLLVALESVVKAETAEQAIDAAVRETISDFMEEHRVQKHKDNTCLLYTSDAAD
;
A
#
# COMPACT_ATOMS: atom_id res chain seq x y z
N GLU A 1 5.63 -22.29 -23.71
CA GLU A 1 4.90 -23.57 -23.65
C GLU A 1 3.39 -23.36 -23.82
N LEU A 2 2.73 -22.46 -23.10
CA LEU A 2 1.29 -22.17 -23.23
C LEU A 2 0.92 -21.65 -24.64
N LEU A 3 1.73 -20.79 -25.26
CA LEU A 3 1.53 -20.33 -26.64
C LEU A 3 1.65 -21.49 -27.66
N SER A 4 2.53 -22.46 -27.41
CA SER A 4 2.63 -23.64 -28.25
C SER A 4 1.42 -24.57 -28.09
N TYR A 5 0.90 -24.65 -26.87
CA TYR A 5 -0.35 -25.36 -26.57
C TYR A 5 -1.52 -24.69 -27.30
N ALA A 6 -1.67 -23.38 -27.20
CA ALA A 6 -2.73 -22.63 -27.88
C ALA A 6 -2.67 -22.78 -29.41
N ARG A 7 -1.49 -22.74 -30.02
CA ARG A 7 -1.30 -22.96 -31.49
C ARG A 7 -1.75 -24.33 -31.94
N ASN A 8 -1.61 -25.35 -31.12
CA ASN A 8 -2.08 -26.71 -31.40
C ASN A 8 -3.61 -26.87 -31.22
N HIS A 9 -4.28 -25.88 -30.59
CA HIS A 9 -5.72 -25.84 -30.34
C HIS A 9 -6.41 -24.70 -31.09
N GLU A 10 -6.06 -24.51 -32.36
CA GLU A 10 -6.66 -23.51 -33.27
C GLU A 10 -6.55 -22.06 -32.73
N ASN A 11 -5.50 -21.76 -31.97
CA ASN A 11 -5.29 -20.50 -31.26
C ASN A 11 -6.42 -20.17 -30.26
N LYS A 12 -7.02 -21.18 -29.62
CA LYS A 12 -8.06 -21.01 -28.61
C LYS A 12 -7.64 -21.68 -27.32
N VAL A 13 -7.87 -20.99 -26.21
CA VAL A 13 -7.72 -21.51 -24.84
C VAL A 13 -8.84 -20.97 -23.97
N THR A 14 -9.15 -21.65 -22.88
CA THR A 14 -10.10 -21.16 -21.88
C THR A 14 -9.36 -20.56 -20.69
N MET A 15 -10.01 -19.67 -19.95
CA MET A 15 -9.44 -19.15 -18.69
C MET A 15 -9.10 -20.30 -17.71
N LYS A 16 -9.87 -21.37 -17.74
CA LYS A 16 -9.61 -22.53 -16.88
C LYS A 16 -8.31 -23.23 -17.28
N GLU A 17 -8.06 -23.45 -18.55
CA GLU A 17 -6.81 -24.06 -19.03
C GLU A 17 -5.60 -23.17 -18.74
N VAL A 18 -5.75 -21.85 -18.79
CA VAL A 18 -4.70 -20.93 -18.38
C VAL A 18 -4.39 -21.09 -16.89
N ARG A 19 -5.40 -21.19 -16.02
CA ARG A 19 -5.20 -21.42 -14.59
C ARG A 19 -4.56 -22.76 -14.31
N ASP A 20 -5.08 -23.84 -14.92
CA ASP A 20 -4.58 -25.21 -14.74
C ASP A 20 -3.11 -25.31 -15.19
N PHE A 21 -2.72 -24.59 -16.26
CA PHE A 21 -1.35 -24.57 -16.76
C PHE A 21 -0.36 -23.92 -15.77
N PHE A 22 -0.82 -22.98 -14.97
CA PHE A 22 -0.03 -22.27 -13.96
C PHE A 22 -0.39 -22.67 -12.52
N GLU A 23 -1.06 -23.80 -12.30
CA GLU A 23 -1.47 -24.27 -10.97
C GLU A 23 -0.27 -24.39 -10.02
N ASP A 24 0.85 -24.94 -10.50
CA ASP A 24 2.11 -25.06 -9.74
C ASP A 24 2.76 -23.73 -9.35
N PHE A 25 2.40 -22.63 -10.03
CA PHE A 25 2.96 -21.30 -9.78
C PHE A 25 2.10 -20.42 -8.89
N ALA A 26 0.95 -20.93 -8.41
CA ALA A 26 0.01 -20.24 -7.53
C ALA A 26 -0.25 -18.77 -7.96
N LEU A 27 -0.57 -18.56 -9.26
CA LEU A 27 -0.86 -17.24 -9.79
C LEU A 27 -2.14 -16.69 -9.17
N ASP A 28 -2.08 -15.41 -8.74
CA ASP A 28 -3.27 -14.67 -8.36
C ASP A 28 -4.11 -14.26 -9.60
N GLU A 29 -5.36 -13.87 -9.37
CA GLU A 29 -6.30 -13.48 -10.44
C GLU A 29 -5.76 -12.35 -11.33
N GLN A 30 -4.98 -11.41 -10.78
CA GLN A 30 -4.39 -10.32 -11.54
C GLN A 30 -3.34 -10.83 -12.53
N LYS A 31 -2.49 -11.76 -12.10
CA LYS A 31 -1.48 -12.37 -12.97
C LYS A 31 -2.12 -13.24 -14.04
N VAL A 32 -3.20 -13.96 -13.72
CA VAL A 32 -3.98 -14.69 -14.72
C VAL A 32 -4.57 -13.73 -15.74
N THR A 33 -5.11 -12.59 -15.33
CA THR A 33 -5.62 -11.55 -16.23
C THR A 33 -4.52 -11.04 -17.16
N PHE A 34 -3.33 -10.71 -16.64
CA PHE A 34 -2.18 -10.31 -17.45
C PHE A 34 -1.77 -11.37 -18.47
N VAL A 35 -1.79 -12.64 -18.10
CA VAL A 35 -1.52 -13.75 -19.04
C VAL A 35 -2.58 -13.80 -20.13
N CYS A 36 -3.85 -13.61 -19.81
CA CYS A 36 -4.94 -13.58 -20.79
C CYS A 36 -4.81 -12.39 -21.74
N GLU A 37 -4.45 -11.20 -21.24
CA GLU A 37 -4.15 -10.01 -22.07
C GLU A 37 -2.99 -10.27 -23.02
N TYR A 38 -1.90 -10.84 -22.52
CA TYR A 38 -0.76 -11.20 -23.36
C TYR A 38 -1.13 -12.21 -24.45
N LEU A 39 -1.92 -13.24 -24.11
CA LEU A 39 -2.40 -14.22 -25.09
C LEU A 39 -3.26 -13.57 -26.18
N THR A 40 -4.12 -12.63 -25.81
CA THR A 40 -4.96 -11.86 -26.74
C THR A 40 -4.10 -10.99 -27.67
N MET A 41 -3.03 -10.37 -27.18
CA MET A 41 -2.06 -9.62 -28.00
C MET A 41 -1.33 -10.52 -29.00
N GLU A 42 -1.06 -11.78 -28.64
CA GLU A 42 -0.47 -12.80 -29.51
C GLU A 42 -1.50 -13.50 -30.44
N GLN A 43 -2.70 -12.93 -30.57
CA GLN A 43 -3.80 -13.44 -31.41
C GLN A 43 -4.31 -14.82 -30.99
N VAL A 44 -4.27 -15.12 -29.70
CA VAL A 44 -4.91 -16.29 -29.11
C VAL A 44 -6.27 -15.87 -28.55
N ASP A 45 -7.33 -16.55 -28.98
CA ASP A 45 -8.70 -16.34 -28.47
C ASP A 45 -8.83 -17.04 -27.11
N VAL A 46 -9.03 -16.25 -26.05
CA VAL A 46 -9.24 -16.78 -24.70
C VAL A 46 -10.73 -16.80 -24.42
N ALA A 47 -11.34 -17.99 -24.51
CA ALA A 47 -12.75 -18.13 -24.21
C ALA A 47 -13.02 -17.77 -22.74
N ASP A 48 -14.15 -17.09 -22.49
CA ASP A 48 -14.56 -16.56 -21.20
C ASP A 48 -13.70 -15.38 -20.67
N TYR A 49 -12.89 -14.76 -21.51
CA TYR A 49 -12.14 -13.53 -21.21
C TYR A 49 -12.63 -12.37 -22.08
N GLU A 50 -13.14 -11.30 -21.48
CA GLU A 50 -13.47 -10.04 -22.15
C GLU A 50 -12.36 -9.00 -21.88
N PRO A 51 -11.63 -8.55 -22.91
CA PRO A 51 -10.59 -7.54 -22.74
C PRO A 51 -11.19 -6.22 -22.19
N GLY A 52 -10.68 -5.74 -21.08
CA GLY A 52 -11.11 -4.49 -20.46
C GLY A 52 -12.26 -4.60 -19.45
N VAL A 53 -12.81 -5.78 -19.22
CA VAL A 53 -13.62 -6.07 -18.05
C VAL A 53 -12.69 -6.60 -16.96
N VAL A 54 -12.16 -5.69 -16.14
CA VAL A 54 -11.64 -6.08 -14.84
C VAL A 54 -12.86 -6.68 -14.12
N PRO A 55 -12.86 -7.96 -13.69
CA PRO A 55 -13.97 -8.47 -12.91
C PRO A 55 -14.17 -7.50 -11.76
N GLU A 56 -15.37 -6.90 -11.65
CA GLU A 56 -15.76 -6.21 -10.43
C GLU A 56 -15.42 -7.18 -9.30
N GLU A 57 -14.49 -6.75 -8.44
CA GLU A 57 -14.21 -7.45 -7.20
C GLU A 57 -15.56 -7.64 -6.51
N THR A 58 -16.16 -8.84 -6.71
CA THR A 58 -17.07 -9.33 -5.70
C THR A 58 -16.31 -9.12 -4.40
N GLU A 59 -16.92 -8.41 -3.46
CA GLU A 59 -16.44 -8.17 -2.10
C GLU A 59 -16.06 -9.51 -1.43
N LYS A 60 -15.00 -10.13 -1.95
CA LYS A 60 -14.26 -11.14 -1.21
C LYS A 60 -13.49 -10.32 -0.19
N GLU A 61 -13.92 -10.46 1.05
CA GLU A 61 -13.25 -10.08 2.27
C GLU A 61 -11.82 -9.62 1.97
N LYS A 62 -11.57 -8.31 2.12
CA LYS A 62 -10.21 -7.79 2.17
C LYS A 62 -9.50 -8.66 3.18
N LYS A 63 -8.72 -9.65 2.73
CA LYS A 63 -7.85 -10.39 3.62
C LYS A 63 -7.05 -9.32 4.31
N LYS A 64 -7.30 -9.14 5.61
CA LYS A 64 -6.51 -8.25 6.45
C LYS A 64 -5.05 -8.57 6.12
N PRO A 65 -4.21 -7.57 5.87
CA PRO A 65 -2.80 -7.82 5.57
C PRO A 65 -2.26 -8.75 6.66
N GLU A 66 -1.70 -9.88 6.25
CA GLU A 66 -1.05 -10.81 7.17
C GLU A 66 0.27 -10.16 7.58
N PHE A 67 0.28 -9.54 8.76
CA PHE A 67 1.51 -9.03 9.36
C PHE A 67 2.37 -10.19 9.85
N SER A 68 3.67 -10.10 9.66
CA SER A 68 4.63 -11.05 10.20
C SER A 68 4.66 -10.98 11.75
N GLU A 69 5.14 -12.05 12.40
CA GLU A 69 5.32 -12.02 13.86
C GLU A 69 6.28 -10.92 14.32
N GLU A 70 7.26 -10.59 13.50
CA GLU A 70 8.24 -9.54 13.77
C GLU A 70 7.58 -8.15 13.73
N GLU A 71 6.73 -7.90 12.73
CA GLU A 71 5.95 -6.65 12.63
C GLU A 71 4.98 -6.48 13.80
N LEU A 72 4.30 -7.56 14.20
CA LEU A 72 3.40 -7.53 15.34
C LEU A 72 4.14 -7.24 16.65
N ARG A 73 5.33 -7.81 16.84
CA ARG A 73 6.18 -7.53 18.01
C ARG A 73 6.67 -6.09 18.03
N ALA A 74 7.15 -5.60 16.89
CA ALA A 74 7.62 -4.22 16.77
C ALA A 74 6.47 -3.22 17.01
N LEU A 75 5.29 -3.49 16.47
CA LEU A 75 4.10 -2.69 16.72
C LEU A 75 3.69 -2.71 18.21
N GLN A 76 3.71 -3.89 18.85
CA GLN A 76 3.36 -4.00 20.26
C GLN A 76 4.35 -3.22 21.13
N GLN A 77 5.65 -3.34 20.87
CA GLN A 77 6.66 -2.56 21.56
C GLN A 77 6.42 -1.05 21.40
N TYR A 78 6.12 -0.60 20.19
CA TYR A 78 5.81 0.81 19.92
C TYR A 78 4.57 1.28 20.67
N LEU A 79 3.51 0.46 20.73
CA LEU A 79 2.29 0.78 21.46
C LEU A 79 2.52 0.86 22.97
N ASP A 80 3.38 -0.02 23.53
CA ASP A 80 3.70 -0.03 24.95
C ASP A 80 4.53 1.20 25.38
N GLU A 81 5.24 1.83 24.44
CA GLU A 81 6.02 3.06 24.68
C GLU A 81 5.17 4.34 24.52
N LEU A 82 3.96 4.25 23.94
CA LEU A 82 3.09 5.41 23.79
C LEU A 82 2.52 5.83 25.16
N PRO A 83 2.49 7.15 25.44
CA PRO A 83 1.86 7.63 26.67
C PRO A 83 0.35 7.35 26.64
N GLU A 84 -0.20 6.95 27.78
CA GLU A 84 -1.65 6.92 27.96
C GLU A 84 -2.20 8.33 27.85
N THR A 85 -2.97 8.59 26.79
CA THR A 85 -3.59 9.90 26.57
C THR A 85 -5.10 9.78 26.78
N GLU A 86 -5.65 10.62 27.63
CA GLU A 86 -7.10 10.76 27.70
C GLU A 86 -7.62 11.31 26.39
N THR A 87 -8.70 10.73 25.89
CA THR A 87 -9.34 11.21 24.65
C THR A 87 -10.05 12.54 24.97
N PRO A 88 -9.61 13.68 24.44
CA PRO A 88 -10.25 14.95 24.69
C PRO A 88 -11.65 14.98 24.05
N SER A 89 -12.51 15.84 24.56
CA SER A 89 -13.81 16.12 23.97
C SER A 89 -13.65 16.80 22.59
N GLU A 90 -14.72 16.81 21.79
CA GLU A 90 -14.73 17.49 20.49
C GLU A 90 -14.37 18.99 20.61
N GLU A 91 -14.87 19.65 21.69
CA GLU A 91 -14.59 21.05 21.94
C GLU A 91 -13.12 21.29 22.29
N GLU A 92 -12.53 20.43 23.11
CA GLU A 92 -11.11 20.50 23.48
C GLU A 92 -10.21 20.22 22.27
N THR A 93 -10.60 19.27 21.43
CA THR A 93 -9.88 18.95 20.17
C THR A 93 -9.92 20.14 19.21
N ALA A 94 -11.07 20.79 19.03
CA ALA A 94 -11.20 21.98 18.20
C ALA A 94 -10.32 23.13 18.73
N GLU A 95 -10.25 23.31 20.06
CA GLU A 95 -9.39 24.30 20.68
C GLU A 95 -7.89 23.98 20.48
N LEU A 96 -7.49 22.69 20.51
CA LEU A 96 -6.13 22.28 20.20
C LEU A 96 -5.74 22.63 18.75
N TYR A 97 -6.61 22.37 17.78
CA TYR A 97 -6.36 22.77 16.39
C TYR A 97 -6.23 24.27 16.22
N ARG A 98 -7.08 25.05 16.92
CA ARG A 98 -7.00 26.51 16.90
C ARG A 98 -5.66 27.03 17.45
N LYS A 99 -5.23 26.51 18.61
CA LYS A 99 -3.95 26.88 19.21
C LYS A 99 -2.76 26.45 18.37
N ALA A 100 -2.82 25.24 17.78
CA ALA A 100 -1.76 24.76 16.88
C ALA A 100 -1.61 25.66 15.64
N ALA A 101 -2.73 26.15 15.07
CA ALA A 101 -2.72 27.11 13.97
C ALA A 101 -2.13 28.47 14.37
N GLU A 102 -2.23 28.84 15.65
CA GLU A 102 -1.58 30.06 16.20
C GLU A 102 -0.09 29.83 16.55
N GLY A 103 0.42 28.61 16.36
CA GLY A 103 1.81 28.26 16.60
C GLY A 103 2.13 27.74 18.00
N ASP A 104 1.11 27.38 18.81
CA ASP A 104 1.31 26.81 20.14
C ASP A 104 1.95 25.41 20.02
N SER A 105 3.19 25.29 20.51
CA SER A 105 3.96 24.05 20.45
C SER A 105 3.41 22.96 21.37
N LEU A 106 2.77 23.33 22.48
CA LEU A 106 2.14 22.36 23.39
C LEU A 106 0.90 21.75 22.74
N ALA A 107 0.06 22.59 22.11
CA ALA A 107 -1.11 22.12 21.38
C ALA A 107 -0.70 21.20 20.22
N LYS A 108 0.36 21.54 19.48
CA LYS A 108 0.91 20.67 18.43
C LYS A 108 1.37 19.31 19.00
N SER A 109 2.09 19.30 20.12
CA SER A 109 2.54 18.08 20.77
C SER A 109 1.37 17.19 21.22
N MET A 110 0.30 17.79 21.74
CA MET A 110 -0.91 17.06 22.12
C MET A 110 -1.62 16.48 20.90
N LEU A 111 -1.71 17.24 19.80
CA LEU A 111 -2.27 16.72 18.54
C LEU A 111 -1.45 15.58 17.97
N VAL A 112 -0.11 15.62 18.06
CA VAL A 112 0.74 14.47 17.66
C VAL A 112 0.28 13.22 18.40
N GLN A 113 0.19 13.27 19.73
CA GLN A 113 -0.22 12.12 20.54
C GLN A 113 -1.61 11.59 20.17
N LEU A 114 -2.56 12.48 19.91
CA LEU A 114 -3.91 12.11 19.46
C LEU A 114 -3.94 11.43 18.07
N TRP A 115 -3.01 11.79 17.21
CA TRP A 115 -2.96 11.28 15.85
C TRP A 115 -2.20 9.96 15.70
N LEU A 116 -1.31 9.60 16.65
CA LEU A 116 -0.52 8.38 16.55
C LEU A 116 -1.35 7.12 16.31
N PRO A 117 -2.48 6.87 16.98
CA PRO A 117 -3.32 5.71 16.70
C PRO A 117 -3.86 5.71 15.25
N LYS A 118 -4.27 6.88 14.74
CA LYS A 118 -4.80 7.02 13.39
C LYS A 118 -3.71 6.82 12.32
N VAL A 119 -2.49 7.29 12.59
CA VAL A 119 -1.32 7.01 11.72
C VAL A 119 -1.07 5.51 11.62
N ILE A 120 -1.10 4.79 12.75
CA ILE A 120 -0.94 3.33 12.78
C ILE A 120 -2.05 2.64 11.96
N GLU A 121 -3.31 3.06 12.10
CA GLU A 121 -4.41 2.52 11.31
C GLU A 121 -4.21 2.76 9.81
N THR A 122 -3.83 3.98 9.42
CA THR A 122 -3.52 4.33 8.03
C THR A 122 -2.37 3.50 7.49
N ALA A 123 -1.29 3.33 8.25
CA ALA A 123 -0.15 2.48 7.86
C ALA A 123 -0.58 1.01 7.67
N LYS A 124 -1.44 0.48 8.54
CA LYS A 124 -2.00 -0.88 8.39
C LYS A 124 -2.89 -1.03 7.15
N GLU A 125 -3.69 0.00 6.82
CA GLU A 125 -4.52 0.01 5.62
C GLU A 125 -3.69 0.00 4.33
N MET A 126 -2.57 0.73 4.33
CA MET A 126 -1.68 0.88 3.18
C MET A 126 -0.60 -0.20 3.09
N HIS A 127 -0.45 -1.02 4.14
CA HIS A 127 0.58 -2.04 4.22
C HIS A 127 0.47 -3.07 3.10
N THR A 128 1.63 -3.44 2.56
CA THR A 128 1.82 -4.56 1.63
C THR A 128 3.02 -5.39 2.07
N ARG A 129 3.13 -6.63 1.61
CA ARG A 129 4.23 -7.54 1.97
C ARG A 129 5.63 -7.06 1.58
N ASP A 130 5.73 -6.03 0.75
CA ASP A 130 7.01 -5.47 0.30
C ASP A 130 7.59 -4.46 1.27
N PHE A 131 6.83 -4.01 2.26
CA PHE A 131 7.20 -2.95 3.20
C PHE A 131 7.00 -3.39 4.64
N PHE A 132 7.94 -3.09 5.50
CA PHE A 132 7.81 -3.35 6.93
C PHE A 132 6.82 -2.35 7.55
N LEU A 133 5.85 -2.83 8.33
CA LEU A 133 4.79 -1.98 8.87
C LEU A 133 5.31 -0.76 9.63
N MET A 134 6.35 -0.94 10.44
CA MET A 134 6.89 0.16 11.25
C MET A 134 7.59 1.24 10.43
N ASP A 135 8.10 0.90 9.24
CA ASP A 135 8.64 1.91 8.32
C ASP A 135 7.49 2.82 7.82
N LEU A 136 6.34 2.23 7.45
CA LEU A 136 5.16 3.00 7.06
C LEU A 136 4.62 3.86 8.21
N VAL A 137 4.63 3.35 9.45
CA VAL A 137 4.24 4.12 10.64
C VAL A 137 5.18 5.31 10.84
N GLN A 138 6.49 5.12 10.67
CA GLN A 138 7.47 6.20 10.81
C GLN A 138 7.30 7.27 9.74
N GLU A 139 7.10 6.88 8.49
CA GLU A 139 6.81 7.83 7.41
C GLU A 139 5.49 8.57 7.63
N GLY A 140 4.45 7.88 8.09
CA GLY A 140 3.20 8.52 8.49
C GLY A 140 3.39 9.55 9.62
N ASN A 141 4.25 9.26 10.60
CA ASN A 141 4.60 10.21 11.65
C ASN A 141 5.35 11.44 11.10
N VAL A 142 6.21 11.27 10.10
CA VAL A 142 6.86 12.40 9.41
C VAL A 142 5.80 13.27 8.73
N GLY A 143 4.87 12.67 7.99
CA GLY A 143 3.75 13.36 7.36
C GLY A 143 2.90 14.14 8.36
N LEU A 144 2.58 13.52 9.51
CA LEU A 144 1.87 14.17 10.62
C LEU A 144 2.59 15.42 11.13
N LEU A 145 3.90 15.31 11.40
CA LEU A 145 4.69 16.42 11.92
C LEU A 145 4.78 17.58 10.90
N VAL A 146 5.03 17.28 9.64
CA VAL A 146 5.09 18.27 8.56
C VAL A 146 3.74 18.97 8.40
N ALA A 147 2.62 18.21 8.44
CA ALA A 147 1.30 18.79 8.35
C ALA A 147 0.99 19.74 9.52
N LEU A 148 1.33 19.34 10.75
CA LEU A 148 1.11 20.18 11.94
C LEU A 148 1.94 21.47 11.94
N GLU A 149 3.12 21.49 11.29
CA GLU A 149 3.89 22.71 11.10
C GLU A 149 3.25 23.65 10.08
N SER A 150 2.51 23.12 9.11
CA SER A 150 1.88 23.87 8.02
C SER A 150 0.40 24.18 8.25
N VAL A 151 -0.20 23.77 9.36
CA VAL A 151 -1.61 24.06 9.69
C VAL A 151 -1.83 25.55 9.80
N VAL A 152 -2.61 26.11 8.87
CA VAL A 152 -2.96 27.54 8.80
C VAL A 152 -4.40 27.78 9.28
N LYS A 153 -5.28 26.79 9.13
CA LYS A 153 -6.71 26.89 9.47
C LYS A 153 -7.17 25.68 10.25
N ALA A 154 -7.74 25.91 11.40
CA ALA A 154 -8.24 24.84 12.28
C ALA A 154 -9.35 23.99 11.63
N GLU A 155 -10.24 24.62 10.84
CA GLU A 155 -11.42 23.94 10.25
C GLU A 155 -11.04 22.87 9.21
N THR A 156 -9.86 22.98 8.60
CA THR A 156 -9.39 22.02 7.57
C THR A 156 -8.19 21.21 8.04
N ALA A 157 -7.76 21.41 9.29
CA ALA A 157 -6.53 20.79 9.82
C ALA A 157 -6.60 19.27 9.80
N GLU A 158 -7.70 18.69 10.25
CA GLU A 158 -7.85 17.24 10.31
C GLU A 158 -7.74 16.57 8.93
N GLN A 159 -8.43 17.14 7.94
CA GLN A 159 -8.36 16.62 6.57
C GLN A 159 -6.98 16.81 5.95
N ALA A 160 -6.32 17.94 6.23
CA ALA A 160 -4.98 18.21 5.74
C ALA A 160 -3.94 17.25 6.35
N ILE A 161 -4.07 16.95 7.63
CA ILE A 161 -3.19 15.99 8.31
C ILE A 161 -3.39 14.58 7.75
N ASP A 162 -4.64 14.12 7.62
CA ASP A 162 -4.94 12.79 7.06
C ASP A 162 -4.38 12.65 5.64
N ALA A 163 -4.58 13.65 4.80
CA ALA A 163 -4.04 13.67 3.45
C ALA A 163 -2.50 13.62 3.44
N ALA A 164 -1.83 14.42 4.27
CA ALA A 164 -0.37 14.46 4.35
C ALA A 164 0.21 13.13 4.85
N VAL A 165 -0.41 12.49 5.84
CA VAL A 165 0.00 11.17 6.33
C VAL A 165 -0.06 10.14 5.20
N ARG A 166 -1.18 10.08 4.47
CA ARG A 166 -1.36 9.15 3.35
C ARG A 166 -0.40 9.44 2.19
N GLU A 167 -0.21 10.71 1.84
CA GLU A 167 0.71 11.15 0.79
C GLU A 167 2.14 10.74 1.12
N THR A 168 2.63 11.04 2.32
CA THR A 168 4.00 10.69 2.72
C THR A 168 4.25 9.19 2.71
N ILE A 169 3.31 8.37 3.21
CA ILE A 169 3.41 6.91 3.12
C ILE A 169 3.43 6.45 1.66
N SER A 170 2.56 7.00 0.80
CA SER A 170 2.49 6.65 -0.61
C SER A 170 3.78 6.99 -1.36
N ASP A 171 4.33 8.17 -1.13
CA ASP A 171 5.58 8.63 -1.75
C ASP A 171 6.76 7.73 -1.34
N PHE A 172 6.87 7.40 -0.06
CA PHE A 172 7.86 6.44 0.43
C PHE A 172 7.74 5.08 -0.28
N MET A 173 6.53 4.55 -0.40
CA MET A 173 6.30 3.27 -1.07
C MET A 173 6.68 3.33 -2.56
N GLU A 174 6.38 4.43 -3.24
CA GLU A 174 6.71 4.60 -4.66
C GLU A 174 8.23 4.74 -4.88
N GLU A 175 8.91 5.56 -4.07
CA GLU A 175 10.36 5.70 -4.13
C GLU A 175 11.09 4.37 -3.94
N HIS A 176 10.65 3.55 -2.98
CA HIS A 176 11.22 2.23 -2.74
C HIS A 176 10.96 1.26 -3.89
N ARG A 177 9.79 1.28 -4.52
CA ARG A 177 9.50 0.48 -5.70
C ARG A 177 10.41 0.83 -6.86
N VAL A 178 10.60 2.13 -7.11
CA VAL A 178 11.49 2.63 -8.17
C VAL A 178 12.94 2.21 -7.89
N GLN A 179 13.41 2.31 -6.64
CA GLN A 179 14.77 1.91 -6.26
C GLN A 179 14.99 0.41 -6.47
N LYS A 180 14.07 -0.44 -5.98
CA LYS A 180 14.11 -1.90 -6.13
C LYS A 180 14.15 -2.29 -7.63
N HIS A 181 13.42 -1.55 -8.47
CA HIS A 181 13.43 -1.80 -9.91
C HIS A 181 14.77 -1.44 -10.55
N LYS A 182 15.39 -0.32 -10.15
CA LYS A 182 16.72 0.09 -10.62
C LYS A 182 17.79 -0.92 -10.21
N ASP A 183 17.79 -1.37 -8.96
CA ASP A 183 18.75 -2.33 -8.42
C ASP A 183 18.67 -3.67 -9.13
N ASN A 184 17.46 -4.18 -9.40
CA ASN A 184 17.24 -5.39 -10.17
C ASN A 184 17.71 -5.25 -11.63
N THR A 185 17.54 -4.08 -12.23
CA THR A 185 18.00 -3.82 -13.61
C THR A 185 19.53 -3.76 -13.68
N CYS A 186 20.19 -3.15 -12.68
CA CYS A 186 21.66 -3.13 -12.61
C CYS A 186 22.26 -4.53 -12.46
N LEU A 187 21.62 -5.41 -11.66
CA LEU A 187 22.08 -6.80 -11.47
C LEU A 187 21.99 -7.63 -12.77
N LEU A 188 20.98 -7.39 -13.60
CA LEU A 188 20.86 -8.06 -14.89
C LEU A 188 21.97 -7.65 -15.86
N TYR A 189 22.36 -6.37 -15.87
CA TYR A 189 23.45 -5.88 -16.75
C TYR A 189 24.85 -6.32 -16.31
N THR A 190 25.06 -6.59 -15.00
CA THR A 190 26.37 -7.07 -14.52
C THR A 190 26.56 -8.57 -14.71
N SER A 191 25.48 -9.34 -14.86
CA SER A 191 25.53 -10.78 -15.11
C SER A 191 25.89 -11.11 -16.56
N ASP A 192 25.48 -10.27 -17.53
CA ASP A 192 25.79 -10.44 -18.97
C ASP A 192 27.21 -9.97 -19.37
N ALA A 193 27.93 -9.30 -18.48
CA ALA A 193 29.28 -8.80 -18.75
C ALA A 193 30.39 -9.73 -18.25
N ALA A 194 30.06 -10.92 -17.74
CA ALA A 194 30.99 -11.87 -17.13
C ALA A 194 31.17 -13.20 -17.91
N ASP A 195 30.70 -13.27 -19.18
CA ASP A 195 30.98 -14.38 -20.12
C ASP A 195 31.94 -13.94 -21.22
#